data_91ef0a20819c8ad685b0580c4c5261e7
#
_entry.id   91ef0a20819c8ad685b0580c4c5261e7
#
_cell.length_a   1.000
_cell.length_b   1.000
_cell.length_c   1.000
_cell.angle_alpha   90.00
_cell.angle_beta   90.00
_cell.angle_gamma   90.00
#
_symmetry.space_group_name_H-M   'P 1'
#
loop_
_entity.id
_entity.type
_entity.pdbx_description
1 polymer ?
#
loop_
_entity_poly.entity_id
_entity_poly.type
_entity_poly.pdbx_seq_one_letter_code
_entity_poly.pdbx_strand_id
1 'polypeptide(L)'
;MSRILATVAGLLICCGMQAQCHGEKVTLRVMTFNLYHGGVRLGQPLSQSVKAIKAARADIVGIQESHAGSVDNAEQIAERLGWHHFAQGGRTAVISRFPIVGNTPGKWGVHLKLSSGLIVHVFNAHFHYIPYQPYQLAEIPYGDFPFIKTEQEAITWAVRARGAQKDRLLAELRPSLEARIPCFLTGDFNEPSFQDWTKSVAATGRIPLKVEYPATKAIVDAGMLDGYRVGYPDPVKSPGWTWTPTTQPTDSRDRHDRIDFVFSSLKPKSVK
;
A
#
# COMPACT_ATOMS: atom_id res chain seq x y z
N MET A 1 71.95 39.14 22.64
CA MET A 1 70.55 39.32 22.34
C MET A 1 70.11 38.16 21.48
N SER A 2 69.61 37.10 22.10
CA SER A 2 69.08 35.92 21.41
C SER A 2 67.64 35.72 21.85
N ARG A 3 66.72 35.78 20.88
CA ARG A 3 65.31 35.48 21.10
C ARG A 3 65.11 33.99 20.87
N ILE A 4 64.63 33.31 21.91
CA ILE A 4 64.20 31.92 21.83
C ILE A 4 62.71 31.93 21.43
N LEU A 5 62.39 31.35 20.26
CA LEU A 5 61.02 31.04 19.87
C LEU A 5 60.68 29.66 20.45
N ALA A 6 59.69 29.62 21.31
CA ALA A 6 59.12 28.34 21.78
C ALA A 6 57.94 28.02 20.85
N THR A 7 58.07 26.90 20.11
CA THR A 7 56.99 26.31 19.32
C THR A 7 56.20 25.38 20.18
N VAL A 8 54.92 25.70 20.47
CA VAL A 8 53.99 24.84 21.17
C VAL A 8 53.29 23.99 20.11
N ALA A 9 53.64 22.72 20.02
CA ALA A 9 52.92 21.72 19.22
C ALA A 9 51.69 21.23 19.98
N GLY A 10 50.51 21.74 19.61
CA GLY A 10 49.23 21.23 20.11
C GLY A 10 48.85 19.93 19.41
N LEU A 11 48.92 18.83 20.15
CA LEU A 11 48.42 17.52 19.67
C LEU A 11 46.88 17.48 19.79
N LEU A 12 46.14 17.68 18.71
CA LEU A 12 44.69 17.42 18.65
C LEU A 12 44.47 15.91 18.55
N ILE A 13 44.10 15.28 19.63
CA ILE A 13 43.57 13.92 19.61
C ILE A 13 42.08 14.03 19.22
N CYS A 14 41.77 13.85 17.94
CA CYS A 14 40.39 13.58 17.49
C CYS A 14 40.02 12.17 17.93
N CYS A 15 39.33 12.04 19.07
CA CYS A 15 38.69 10.82 19.46
C CYS A 15 37.45 10.62 18.58
N GLY A 16 37.60 9.91 17.46
CA GLY A 16 36.50 9.50 16.61
C GLY A 16 35.64 8.47 17.35
N MET A 17 34.60 8.91 18.03
CA MET A 17 33.53 8.01 18.45
C MET A 17 32.75 7.55 17.23
N GLN A 18 33.14 6.40 16.67
CA GLN A 18 32.24 5.63 15.80
C GLN A 18 31.12 5.06 16.71
N ALA A 19 30.00 5.75 16.74
CA ALA A 19 28.78 5.18 17.24
C ALA A 19 28.36 4.10 16.25
N GLN A 20 28.79 2.85 16.47
CA GLN A 20 28.18 1.68 15.84
C GLN A 20 26.80 1.54 16.46
N CYS A 21 25.79 2.13 15.84
CA CYS A 21 24.40 1.71 16.03
C CYS A 21 24.30 0.27 15.55
N HIS A 22 24.40 -0.69 16.45
CA HIS A 22 23.92 -2.04 16.27
C HIS A 22 22.39 -1.94 16.20
N GLY A 23 21.86 -1.50 15.05
CA GLY A 23 20.42 -1.46 14.79
C GLY A 23 19.92 -2.89 14.75
N GLU A 24 19.21 -3.30 15.79
CA GLU A 24 18.48 -4.56 15.79
C GLU A 24 17.61 -4.62 14.54
N LYS A 25 17.77 -5.68 13.72
CA LYS A 25 17.01 -5.85 12.47
C LYS A 25 15.56 -6.16 12.82
N VAL A 26 14.71 -5.15 12.76
CA VAL A 26 13.27 -5.30 12.96
C VAL A 26 12.64 -5.87 11.69
N THR A 27 11.89 -6.97 11.84
CA THR A 27 11.07 -7.52 10.75
C THR A 27 9.62 -7.13 10.98
N LEU A 28 9.01 -6.45 10.00
CA LEU A 28 7.61 -6.06 10.02
C LEU A 28 6.82 -6.85 8.98
N ARG A 29 5.61 -7.25 9.36
CA ARG A 29 4.61 -7.84 8.45
C ARG A 29 3.49 -6.84 8.26
N VAL A 30 3.42 -6.29 7.06
CA VAL A 30 2.41 -5.30 6.66
C VAL A 30 1.38 -5.99 5.76
N MET A 31 0.11 -5.76 6.04
CA MET A 31 -1.02 -6.36 5.34
C MET A 31 -1.96 -5.26 4.84
N THR A 32 -2.52 -5.42 3.65
CA THR A 32 -3.72 -4.70 3.20
C THR A 32 -4.93 -5.60 3.37
N PHE A 33 -6.08 -5.04 3.75
CA PHE A 33 -7.29 -5.83 3.96
C PHE A 33 -8.56 -5.01 3.72
N ASN A 34 -9.16 -5.17 2.53
CA ASN A 34 -10.52 -4.69 2.32
C ASN A 34 -11.49 -5.63 3.06
N LEU A 35 -12.26 -5.09 4.00
CA LEU A 35 -13.19 -5.86 4.82
C LEU A 35 -14.52 -6.17 4.13
N TYR A 36 -14.80 -5.55 3.00
CA TYR A 36 -16.08 -5.67 2.31
C TYR A 36 -17.28 -5.36 3.24
N HIS A 37 -17.63 -4.07 3.33
CA HIS A 37 -18.68 -3.55 4.21
C HIS A 37 -18.49 -3.93 5.69
N GLY A 38 -17.30 -3.69 6.21
CA GLY A 38 -16.97 -3.93 7.61
C GLY A 38 -16.77 -5.40 7.97
N GLY A 39 -16.65 -6.29 6.98
CA GLY A 39 -16.35 -7.70 7.22
C GLY A 39 -17.51 -8.55 7.75
N VAL A 40 -18.75 -8.05 7.67
CA VAL A 40 -19.94 -8.74 8.23
C VAL A 40 -21.10 -8.88 7.25
N ARG A 41 -20.98 -8.32 6.03
CA ARG A 41 -22.09 -8.26 5.06
C ARG A 41 -22.66 -9.62 4.68
N LEU A 42 -21.83 -10.64 4.59
CA LEU A 42 -22.24 -12.00 4.22
C LEU A 42 -22.61 -12.88 5.42
N GLY A 43 -22.92 -12.26 6.57
CA GLY A 43 -23.30 -12.97 7.79
C GLY A 43 -22.12 -13.57 8.57
N GLN A 44 -20.87 -13.33 8.13
CA GLN A 44 -19.72 -13.79 8.91
C GLN A 44 -19.54 -12.95 10.18
N PRO A 45 -19.14 -13.59 11.29
CA PRO A 45 -18.78 -12.85 12.49
C PRO A 45 -17.44 -12.13 12.30
N LEU A 46 -17.30 -10.93 12.87
CA LEU A 46 -16.08 -10.11 12.82
C LEU A 46 -14.83 -10.85 13.34
N SER A 47 -15.03 -11.88 14.16
CA SER A 47 -13.96 -12.77 14.64
C SER A 47 -13.21 -13.48 13.51
N GLN A 48 -13.81 -13.62 12.31
CA GLN A 48 -13.11 -14.20 11.16
C GLN A 48 -12.03 -13.25 10.62
N SER A 49 -12.32 -11.94 10.56
CA SER A 49 -11.31 -10.95 10.20
C SER A 49 -10.15 -10.93 11.19
N VAL A 50 -10.45 -11.03 12.49
CA VAL A 50 -9.41 -11.18 13.54
C VAL A 50 -8.57 -12.44 13.34
N LYS A 51 -9.21 -13.58 13.01
CA LYS A 51 -8.51 -14.84 12.72
C LYS A 51 -7.60 -14.72 11.50
N ALA A 52 -8.07 -14.07 10.44
CA ALA A 52 -7.28 -13.83 9.21
C ALA A 52 -6.02 -13.01 9.50
N ILE A 53 -6.14 -11.91 10.25
CA ILE A 53 -5.01 -11.06 10.65
C ILE A 53 -3.99 -11.85 11.51
N LYS A 54 -4.48 -12.65 12.47
CA LYS A 54 -3.63 -13.52 13.29
C LYS A 54 -2.93 -14.59 12.46
N ALA A 55 -3.63 -15.22 11.53
CA ALA A 55 -3.06 -16.24 10.63
C ALA A 55 -1.98 -15.65 9.70
N ALA A 56 -2.18 -14.43 9.21
CA ALA A 56 -1.19 -13.68 8.45
C ALA A 56 0.01 -13.26 9.31
N ARG A 57 -0.09 -13.32 10.65
CA ARG A 57 0.89 -12.81 11.61
C ARG A 57 1.24 -11.34 11.32
N ALA A 58 0.26 -10.55 10.89
CA ALA A 58 0.47 -9.15 10.60
C ALA A 58 0.87 -8.39 11.88
N ASP A 59 1.65 -7.33 11.69
CA ASP A 59 2.03 -6.37 12.74
C ASP A 59 1.33 -5.02 12.51
N ILE A 60 1.02 -4.73 11.24
CA ILE A 60 0.38 -3.51 10.77
C ILE A 60 -0.62 -3.90 9.67
N VAL A 61 -1.83 -3.36 9.72
CA VAL A 61 -2.86 -3.61 8.70
C VAL A 61 -3.48 -2.29 8.25
N GLY A 62 -3.40 -2.01 6.95
CA GLY A 62 -4.25 -1.00 6.32
C GLY A 62 -5.59 -1.62 5.96
N ILE A 63 -6.65 -1.02 6.44
CA ILE A 63 -8.02 -1.52 6.30
C ILE A 63 -8.81 -0.60 5.37
N GLN A 64 -9.53 -1.19 4.42
CA GLN A 64 -10.49 -0.53 3.56
C GLN A 64 -11.89 -1.09 3.87
N GLU A 65 -12.92 -0.29 3.59
CA GLU A 65 -14.33 -0.59 3.89
C GLU A 65 -14.57 -0.97 5.36
N SER A 66 -13.94 -0.24 6.28
CA SER A 66 -13.92 -0.54 7.72
C SER A 66 -15.31 -0.55 8.38
N HIS A 67 -16.32 0.09 7.80
CA HIS A 67 -17.60 0.32 8.45
C HIS A 67 -18.71 -0.64 8.04
N ALA A 68 -19.49 -1.09 9.02
CA ALA A 68 -20.80 -1.69 8.85
C ALA A 68 -21.87 -0.67 9.34
N GLY A 69 -22.53 0.00 8.41
CA GLY A 69 -23.39 1.14 8.75
C GLY A 69 -22.55 2.28 9.38
N SER A 70 -22.89 2.69 10.60
CA SER A 70 -22.17 3.71 11.38
C SER A 70 -21.02 3.14 12.24
N VAL A 71 -20.90 1.82 12.33
CA VAL A 71 -19.94 1.16 13.23
C VAL A 71 -18.59 0.98 12.51
N ASP A 72 -17.51 1.49 13.09
CA ASP A 72 -16.14 1.22 12.64
C ASP A 72 -15.65 -0.15 13.15
N ASN A 73 -15.71 -1.14 12.30
CA ASN A 73 -15.27 -2.49 12.64
C ASN A 73 -13.74 -2.62 12.68
N ALA A 74 -12.98 -1.68 12.09
CA ALA A 74 -11.53 -1.67 12.26
C ALA A 74 -11.14 -1.36 13.72
N GLU A 75 -11.86 -0.45 14.38
CA GLU A 75 -11.71 -0.17 15.80
C GLU A 75 -11.98 -1.43 16.65
N GLN A 76 -13.10 -2.10 16.42
CA GLN A 76 -13.44 -3.34 17.13
C GLN A 76 -12.43 -4.48 16.88
N ILE A 77 -11.87 -4.57 15.67
CA ILE A 77 -10.79 -5.54 15.37
C ILE A 77 -9.55 -5.19 16.17
N ALA A 78 -9.15 -3.91 16.20
CA ALA A 78 -7.99 -3.46 16.96
C ALA A 78 -8.15 -3.75 18.46
N GLU A 79 -9.30 -3.45 19.05
CA GLU A 79 -9.62 -3.77 20.45
C GLU A 79 -9.47 -5.27 20.75
N ARG A 80 -10.03 -6.15 19.91
CA ARG A 80 -9.92 -7.61 20.06
C ARG A 80 -8.49 -8.15 19.88
N LEU A 81 -7.64 -7.39 19.20
CA LEU A 81 -6.21 -7.71 19.05
C LEU A 81 -5.34 -7.10 20.14
N GLY A 82 -5.85 -6.12 20.91
CA GLY A 82 -5.07 -5.29 21.83
C GLY A 82 -4.13 -4.35 21.07
N TRP A 83 -4.56 -3.81 19.93
CA TRP A 83 -3.77 -2.98 19.03
C TRP A 83 -4.25 -1.53 19.01
N HIS A 84 -3.41 -0.65 18.49
CA HIS A 84 -3.74 0.74 18.23
C HIS A 84 -4.55 0.87 16.95
N HIS A 85 -5.46 1.84 16.91
CA HIS A 85 -6.35 2.15 15.79
C HIS A 85 -6.24 3.63 15.42
N PHE A 86 -6.32 3.92 14.13
CA PHE A 86 -6.44 5.27 13.59
C PHE A 86 -7.45 5.28 12.45
N ALA A 87 -8.57 5.98 12.65
CA ALA A 87 -9.55 6.23 11.60
C ALA A 87 -9.05 7.35 10.68
N GLN A 88 -8.83 7.03 9.41
CA GLN A 88 -8.39 8.00 8.40
C GLN A 88 -9.57 8.84 7.85
N GLY A 89 -10.79 8.40 8.07
CA GLY A 89 -12.00 8.88 7.39
C GLY A 89 -12.30 8.08 6.12
N GLY A 90 -13.43 8.35 5.46
CA GLY A 90 -13.79 7.67 4.20
C GLY A 90 -13.88 6.13 4.30
N ARG A 91 -14.14 5.60 5.49
CA ARG A 91 -14.22 4.15 5.79
C ARG A 91 -12.89 3.43 5.61
N THR A 92 -11.78 4.10 5.88
CA THR A 92 -10.44 3.54 5.92
C THR A 92 -9.81 3.72 7.29
N ALA A 93 -8.95 2.78 7.68
CA ALA A 93 -8.24 2.82 8.95
C ALA A 93 -6.87 2.14 8.86
N VAL A 94 -5.99 2.47 9.78
CA VAL A 94 -4.76 1.72 10.05
C VAL A 94 -4.84 1.17 11.46
N ILE A 95 -4.58 -0.14 11.61
CA ILE A 95 -4.40 -0.76 12.91
C ILE A 95 -2.99 -1.30 13.05
N SER A 96 -2.42 -1.22 14.24
CA SER A 96 -1.01 -1.54 14.47
C SER A 96 -0.76 -2.08 15.87
N ARG A 97 0.17 -3.03 15.98
CA ARG A 97 0.74 -3.47 17.28
C ARG A 97 1.58 -2.38 17.92
N PHE A 98 2.06 -1.42 17.13
CA PHE A 98 2.94 -0.35 17.59
C PHE A 98 2.15 0.94 17.80
N PRO A 99 2.55 1.78 18.77
CA PRO A 99 1.91 3.05 19.03
C PRO A 99 1.87 3.96 17.78
N ILE A 100 0.72 4.58 17.55
CA ILE A 100 0.54 5.61 16.54
C ILE A 100 0.88 6.94 17.21
N VAL A 101 1.95 7.59 16.75
CA VAL A 101 2.51 8.80 17.39
C VAL A 101 2.26 10.07 16.59
N GLY A 102 1.63 9.96 15.42
CA GLY A 102 1.27 11.08 14.56
C GLY A 102 0.61 10.63 13.27
N ASN A 103 0.20 11.60 12.47
CA ASN A 103 -0.37 11.37 11.14
C ASN A 103 -0.03 12.52 10.19
N THR A 104 -0.19 12.29 8.89
CA THR A 104 -0.07 13.31 7.85
C THR A 104 -1.30 14.23 7.83
N PRO A 105 -1.20 15.47 7.29
CA PRO A 105 -2.28 16.47 7.36
C PRO A 105 -3.62 16.01 6.80
N GLY A 106 -3.66 15.33 5.67
CA GLY A 106 -4.87 14.77 5.06
C GLY A 106 -5.22 13.37 5.57
N LYS A 107 -4.49 12.85 6.58
CA LYS A 107 -4.70 11.52 7.20
C LYS A 107 -4.49 10.34 6.26
N TRP A 108 -3.78 10.51 5.14
CA TRP A 108 -3.43 9.38 4.28
C TRP A 108 -2.37 8.47 4.91
N GLY A 109 -1.53 9.02 5.77
CA GLY A 109 -0.46 8.31 6.48
C GLY A 109 -0.51 8.48 7.98
N VAL A 110 0.00 7.46 8.69
CA VAL A 110 0.24 7.47 10.14
C VAL A 110 1.72 7.23 10.42
N HIS A 111 2.18 7.74 11.56
CA HIS A 111 3.54 7.56 12.05
C HIS A 111 3.53 6.56 13.20
N LEU A 112 4.25 5.48 13.04
CA LEU A 112 4.34 4.41 14.04
C LEU A 112 5.70 4.44 14.71
N LYS A 113 5.73 4.31 16.04
CA LYS A 113 6.96 4.17 16.80
C LYS A 113 7.19 2.70 17.14
N LEU A 114 8.20 2.09 16.54
CA LEU A 114 8.57 0.70 16.81
C LEU A 114 9.21 0.55 18.18
N SER A 115 9.29 -0.68 18.70
CA SER A 115 9.92 -0.98 20.01
C SER A 115 11.40 -0.57 20.06
N SER A 116 12.08 -0.54 18.91
CA SER A 116 13.45 -0.05 18.77
C SER A 116 13.57 1.49 18.85
N GLY A 117 12.45 2.21 18.92
CA GLY A 117 12.40 3.67 18.81
C GLY A 117 12.37 4.21 17.37
N LEU A 118 12.57 3.36 16.37
CA LEU A 118 12.48 3.75 14.96
C LEU A 118 11.06 4.20 14.62
N ILE A 119 10.96 5.29 13.85
CA ILE A 119 9.70 5.76 13.27
C ILE A 119 9.58 5.19 11.86
N VAL A 120 8.42 4.64 11.56
CA VAL A 120 8.01 4.22 10.21
C VAL A 120 6.70 4.89 9.84
N HIS A 121 6.52 5.22 8.57
CA HIS A 121 5.27 5.80 8.08
C HIS A 121 4.47 4.74 7.33
N VAL A 122 3.17 4.70 7.60
CA VAL A 122 2.26 3.76 6.95
C VAL A 122 1.11 4.55 6.34
N PHE A 123 1.01 4.47 5.03
CA PHE A 123 -0.07 5.05 4.25
C PHE A 123 -1.09 3.97 3.92
N ASN A 124 -2.35 4.37 3.80
CA ASN A 124 -3.42 3.45 3.40
C ASN A 124 -4.45 4.20 2.55
N ALA A 125 -4.87 3.57 1.46
CA ALA A 125 -5.76 4.16 0.48
C ALA A 125 -6.94 3.23 0.15
N HIS A 126 -8.09 3.83 -0.17
CA HIS A 126 -9.19 3.19 -0.87
C HIS A 126 -9.65 4.14 -1.96
N PHE A 127 -9.28 3.85 -3.20
CA PHE A 127 -9.63 4.71 -4.32
C PHE A 127 -11.04 4.43 -4.84
N HIS A 128 -11.55 5.37 -5.61
CA HIS A 128 -12.91 5.29 -6.14
C HIS A 128 -13.07 4.08 -7.08
N TYR A 129 -14.16 3.30 -6.89
CA TYR A 129 -14.34 2.00 -7.55
C TYR A 129 -14.85 2.10 -8.99
N ILE A 130 -15.49 3.20 -9.40
CA ILE A 130 -16.05 3.39 -10.74
C ILE A 130 -15.59 4.70 -11.39
N PRO A 131 -15.51 4.72 -12.77
CA PRO A 131 -15.55 3.56 -13.64
C PRO A 131 -14.37 2.63 -13.46
N TYR A 132 -14.59 1.33 -13.66
CA TYR A 132 -13.56 0.29 -13.58
C TYR A 132 -13.11 -0.10 -15.00
N GLN A 133 -11.93 0.29 -15.40
CA GLN A 133 -11.44 0.20 -16.78
C GLN A 133 -11.33 -1.23 -17.29
N PRO A 134 -10.96 -2.25 -16.49
CA PRO A 134 -11.01 -3.63 -16.93
C PRO A 134 -12.38 -4.06 -17.45
N TYR A 135 -13.46 -3.61 -16.78
CA TYR A 135 -14.82 -3.91 -17.23
C TYR A 135 -15.20 -3.09 -18.46
N GLN A 136 -14.82 -1.81 -18.52
CA GLN A 136 -15.06 -0.99 -19.71
C GLN A 136 -14.39 -1.59 -20.96
N LEU A 137 -13.15 -2.10 -20.83
CA LEU A 137 -12.39 -2.76 -21.92
C LEU A 137 -12.94 -4.14 -22.29
N ALA A 138 -13.57 -4.83 -21.34
CA ALA A 138 -14.15 -6.15 -21.54
C ALA A 138 -15.63 -6.12 -21.95
N GLU A 139 -16.21 -4.92 -22.12
CA GLU A 139 -17.63 -4.69 -22.42
C GLU A 139 -18.56 -5.32 -21.33
N ILE A 140 -18.10 -5.32 -20.07
CA ILE A 140 -18.88 -5.75 -18.90
C ILE A 140 -19.57 -4.52 -18.32
N PRO A 141 -20.93 -4.48 -18.25
CA PRO A 141 -21.64 -3.36 -17.67
C PRO A 141 -21.35 -3.17 -16.16
N TYR A 142 -20.89 -1.96 -15.78
CA TYR A 142 -20.64 -1.61 -14.39
C TYR A 142 -20.83 -0.11 -14.17
N GLY A 143 -22.02 0.26 -13.75
CA GLY A 143 -22.48 1.65 -13.77
C GLY A 143 -22.80 2.14 -15.19
N ASP A 144 -23.13 3.44 -15.28
CA ASP A 144 -23.48 4.10 -16.56
C ASP A 144 -22.24 4.77 -17.17
N PHE A 145 -21.33 3.95 -17.69
CA PHE A 145 -20.08 4.40 -18.33
C PHE A 145 -19.89 3.74 -19.68
N PRO A 146 -19.29 4.44 -20.67
CA PRO A 146 -19.06 3.89 -21.99
C PRO A 146 -18.05 2.75 -21.96
N PHE A 147 -18.19 1.80 -22.88
CA PHE A 147 -17.14 0.85 -23.20
C PHE A 147 -16.02 1.55 -23.96
N ILE A 148 -14.81 1.10 -23.75
CA ILE A 148 -13.57 1.67 -24.31
C ILE A 148 -12.75 0.60 -25.01
N LYS A 149 -11.83 0.98 -25.92
CA LYS A 149 -11.11 0.02 -26.76
C LYS A 149 -9.60 0.24 -26.81
N THR A 150 -9.11 1.33 -26.24
CA THR A 150 -7.70 1.71 -26.33
C THR A 150 -7.06 1.94 -24.98
N GLU A 151 -5.74 1.77 -24.93
CA GLU A 151 -4.93 2.09 -23.74
C GLU A 151 -5.12 3.57 -23.32
N GLN A 152 -5.15 4.48 -24.30
CA GLN A 152 -5.29 5.91 -24.00
C GLN A 152 -6.65 6.25 -23.37
N GLU A 153 -7.73 5.63 -23.82
CA GLU A 153 -9.05 5.79 -23.19
C GLU A 153 -9.03 5.23 -21.76
N ALA A 154 -8.44 4.06 -21.55
CA ALA A 154 -8.33 3.46 -20.23
C ALA A 154 -7.56 4.37 -19.26
N ILE A 155 -6.40 4.89 -19.67
CA ILE A 155 -5.62 5.86 -18.86
C ILE A 155 -6.45 7.12 -18.57
N THR A 156 -7.13 7.67 -19.57
CA THR A 156 -7.96 8.87 -19.42
C THR A 156 -9.07 8.65 -18.39
N TRP A 157 -9.79 7.54 -18.48
CA TRP A 157 -10.86 7.22 -17.54
C TRP A 157 -10.33 6.90 -16.14
N ALA A 158 -9.18 6.22 -16.03
CA ALA A 158 -8.52 5.97 -14.75
C ALA A 158 -8.11 7.28 -14.05
N VAL A 159 -7.52 8.22 -14.78
CA VAL A 159 -7.17 9.56 -14.25
C VAL A 159 -8.43 10.32 -13.81
N ARG A 160 -9.49 10.30 -14.59
CA ARG A 160 -10.77 10.94 -14.21
C ARG A 160 -11.34 10.35 -12.92
N ALA A 161 -11.29 9.03 -12.76
CA ALA A 161 -11.85 8.35 -11.61
C ALA A 161 -11.02 8.56 -10.33
N ARG A 162 -9.69 8.45 -10.42
CA ARG A 162 -8.81 8.28 -9.25
C ARG A 162 -7.64 9.27 -9.19
N GLY A 163 -7.42 10.05 -10.24
CA GLY A 163 -6.26 10.96 -10.33
C GLY A 163 -6.14 11.91 -9.15
N ALA A 164 -7.23 12.56 -8.76
CA ALA A 164 -7.22 13.49 -7.62
C ALA A 164 -6.92 12.80 -6.27
N GLN A 165 -7.35 11.56 -6.07
CA GLN A 165 -7.03 10.79 -4.86
C GLN A 165 -5.56 10.37 -4.86
N LYS A 166 -5.06 9.88 -6.00
CA LYS A 166 -3.65 9.55 -6.21
C LYS A 166 -2.74 10.77 -5.95
N ASP A 167 -3.09 11.94 -6.46
CA ASP A 167 -2.27 13.15 -6.30
C ASP A 167 -2.21 13.59 -4.84
N ARG A 168 -3.33 13.54 -4.11
CA ARG A 168 -3.36 13.82 -2.66
C ARG A 168 -2.52 12.83 -1.85
N LEU A 169 -2.63 11.55 -2.15
CA LEU A 169 -1.80 10.53 -1.51
C LEU A 169 -0.31 10.79 -1.75
N LEU A 170 0.08 11.06 -3.00
CA LEU A 170 1.48 11.34 -3.36
C LEU A 170 2.01 12.61 -2.70
N ALA A 171 1.18 13.64 -2.57
CA ALA A 171 1.58 14.87 -1.90
C ALA A 171 1.98 14.64 -0.43
N GLU A 172 1.35 13.65 0.24
CA GLU A 172 1.70 13.30 1.62
C GLU A 172 2.79 12.23 1.74
N LEU A 173 2.92 11.35 0.74
CA LEU A 173 3.91 10.29 0.71
C LEU A 173 5.33 10.82 0.41
N ARG A 174 5.46 11.70 -0.59
CA ARG A 174 6.76 12.21 -1.08
C ARG A 174 7.66 12.77 0.00
N PRO A 175 7.21 13.65 0.92
CA PRO A 175 8.06 14.18 1.99
C PRO A 175 8.70 13.08 2.85
N SER A 176 7.96 11.98 3.09
CA SER A 176 8.50 10.84 3.85
C SER A 176 9.59 10.10 3.08
N LEU A 177 9.42 9.94 1.76
CA LEU A 177 10.42 9.30 0.89
C LEU A 177 11.67 10.18 0.76
N GLU A 178 11.52 11.49 0.56
CA GLU A 178 12.61 12.47 0.50
C GLU A 178 13.42 12.49 1.79
N ALA A 179 12.73 12.40 2.94
CA ALA A 179 13.35 12.28 4.25
C ALA A 179 13.95 10.89 4.53
N ARG A 180 13.82 9.94 3.59
CA ARG A 180 14.27 8.54 3.72
C ARG A 180 13.72 7.80 4.94
N ILE A 181 12.52 8.18 5.37
CA ILE A 181 11.80 7.46 6.42
C ILE A 181 11.27 6.17 5.80
N PRO A 182 11.45 5.00 6.46
CA PRO A 182 10.85 3.76 5.99
C PRO A 182 9.34 3.90 5.84
N CYS A 183 8.83 3.68 4.61
CA CYS A 183 7.43 3.86 4.27
C CYS A 183 6.82 2.57 3.77
N PHE A 184 5.56 2.34 4.16
CA PHE A 184 4.67 1.33 3.59
C PHE A 184 3.41 2.01 3.09
N LEU A 185 2.86 1.51 1.98
CA LEU A 185 1.57 1.94 1.47
C LEU A 185 0.73 0.70 1.20
N THR A 186 -0.40 0.63 1.86
CA THR A 186 -1.43 -0.40 1.68
C THR A 186 -2.64 0.20 0.97
N GLY A 187 -3.44 -0.60 0.31
CA GLY A 187 -4.71 -0.09 -0.20
C GLY A 187 -5.37 -0.96 -1.24
N ASP A 188 -6.68 -0.77 -1.34
CA ASP A 188 -7.48 -1.12 -2.50
C ASP A 188 -7.50 0.08 -3.44
N PHE A 189 -6.83 -0.05 -4.58
CA PHE A 189 -6.72 1.04 -5.54
C PHE A 189 -7.89 1.06 -6.53
N ASN A 190 -8.71 0.01 -6.54
CA ASN A 190 -9.77 -0.15 -7.53
C ASN A 190 -9.27 0.09 -8.98
N GLU A 191 -8.00 -0.17 -9.17
CA GLU A 191 -7.25 -0.02 -10.43
C GLU A 191 -6.15 -1.08 -10.45
N PRO A 192 -6.00 -1.86 -11.52
CA PRO A 192 -4.93 -2.84 -11.63
C PRO A 192 -3.53 -2.21 -11.64
N SER A 193 -2.51 -3.04 -11.48
CA SER A 193 -1.13 -2.59 -11.66
C SER A 193 -0.73 -2.53 -13.13
N PHE A 194 -0.01 -1.47 -13.51
CA PHE A 194 0.66 -1.41 -14.82
C PHE A 194 1.66 -2.56 -15.02
N GLN A 195 2.18 -3.13 -13.94
CA GLN A 195 3.08 -4.29 -13.96
C GLN A 195 2.34 -5.61 -14.21
N ASP A 196 1.01 -5.61 -14.09
CA ASP A 196 0.15 -6.76 -14.33
C ASP A 196 -0.50 -6.71 -15.71
N TRP A 197 -0.83 -5.51 -16.20
CA TRP A 197 -1.45 -5.28 -17.50
C TRP A 197 -0.41 -5.04 -18.59
N THR A 198 0.42 -6.06 -18.82
CA THR A 198 1.55 -6.01 -19.74
C THR A 198 1.21 -6.63 -21.10
N LYS A 199 2.08 -6.38 -22.10
CA LYS A 199 1.95 -7.04 -23.42
C LYS A 199 2.00 -8.56 -23.32
N SER A 200 2.85 -9.11 -22.43
CA SER A 200 2.94 -10.56 -22.24
C SER A 200 1.67 -11.17 -21.67
N VAL A 201 0.99 -10.48 -20.74
CA VAL A 201 -0.29 -10.92 -20.21
C VAL A 201 -1.39 -10.80 -21.25
N ALA A 202 -1.42 -9.71 -22.05
CA ALA A 202 -2.37 -9.56 -23.17
C ALA A 202 -2.22 -10.69 -24.21
N ALA A 203 -0.99 -11.10 -24.50
CA ALA A 203 -0.72 -12.22 -25.42
C ALA A 203 -1.29 -13.56 -24.95
N THR A 204 -1.61 -13.72 -23.66
CA THR A 204 -2.29 -14.92 -23.12
C THR A 204 -3.81 -14.88 -23.29
N GLY A 205 -4.40 -13.77 -23.72
CA GLY A 205 -5.84 -13.55 -23.79
C GLY A 205 -6.52 -13.24 -22.45
N ARG A 206 -5.79 -13.14 -21.35
CA ARG A 206 -6.37 -12.82 -20.03
C ARG A 206 -6.85 -11.38 -19.92
N ILE A 207 -6.20 -10.46 -20.61
CA ILE A 207 -6.59 -9.06 -20.70
C ILE A 207 -6.67 -8.66 -22.17
N PRO A 208 -7.52 -7.71 -22.55
CA PRO A 208 -7.71 -7.35 -23.96
C PRO A 208 -6.50 -6.63 -24.57
N LEU A 209 -5.81 -5.82 -23.78
CA LEU A 209 -4.63 -5.07 -24.21
C LEU A 209 -3.78 -4.63 -23.01
N LYS A 210 -2.53 -4.23 -23.26
CA LYS A 210 -1.67 -3.60 -22.25
C LYS A 210 -2.26 -2.25 -21.83
N VAL A 211 -2.19 -1.94 -20.53
CA VAL A 211 -2.49 -0.60 -19.99
C VAL A 211 -1.46 -0.19 -18.95
N GLU A 212 -0.86 0.98 -19.13
CA GLU A 212 -0.01 1.61 -18.10
C GLU A 212 -0.87 2.37 -17.08
N TYR A 213 -1.52 1.64 -16.20
CA TYR A 213 -2.40 2.19 -15.18
C TYR A 213 -1.71 3.25 -14.32
N PRO A 214 -2.27 4.49 -14.28
CA PRO A 214 -1.55 5.67 -13.80
C PRO A 214 -1.35 5.70 -12.28
N ALA A 215 -2.25 5.11 -11.48
CA ALA A 215 -2.11 5.19 -10.02
C ALA A 215 -0.93 4.36 -9.53
N THR A 216 -0.87 3.08 -9.90
CA THR A 216 0.23 2.19 -9.47
C THR A 216 1.55 2.60 -10.10
N LYS A 217 1.53 3.07 -11.36
CA LYS A 217 2.73 3.61 -12.02
C LYS A 217 3.30 4.80 -11.26
N ALA A 218 2.48 5.77 -10.88
CA ALA A 218 2.92 6.96 -10.17
C ALA A 218 3.51 6.66 -8.78
N ILE A 219 3.02 5.63 -8.09
CA ILE A 219 3.57 5.17 -6.81
C ILE A 219 4.97 4.55 -7.01
N VAL A 220 5.14 3.71 -8.03
CA VAL A 220 6.44 3.11 -8.35
C VAL A 220 7.43 4.17 -8.84
N ASP A 221 7.00 5.10 -9.69
CA ASP A 221 7.82 6.22 -10.18
C ASP A 221 8.26 7.17 -9.02
N ALA A 222 7.49 7.23 -7.93
CA ALA A 222 7.86 7.95 -6.72
C ALA A 222 8.92 7.23 -5.87
N GLY A 223 9.32 6.00 -6.24
CA GLY A 223 10.37 5.23 -5.56
C GLY A 223 9.86 4.12 -4.63
N MET A 224 8.55 3.81 -4.64
CA MET A 224 8.01 2.67 -3.92
C MET A 224 8.14 1.39 -4.74
N LEU A 225 8.39 0.28 -4.06
CA LEU A 225 8.43 -1.07 -4.64
C LEU A 225 7.08 -1.75 -4.46
N ASP A 226 6.49 -2.27 -5.52
CA ASP A 226 5.35 -3.18 -5.43
C ASP A 226 5.82 -4.49 -4.79
N GLY A 227 5.42 -4.72 -3.55
CA GLY A 227 5.88 -5.86 -2.76
C GLY A 227 5.61 -7.19 -3.46
N TYR A 228 4.42 -7.35 -4.05
CA TYR A 228 4.07 -8.59 -4.74
C TYR A 228 4.95 -8.83 -5.97
N ARG A 229 5.16 -7.81 -6.81
CA ARG A 229 5.99 -7.94 -8.03
C ARG A 229 7.48 -8.11 -7.72
N VAL A 230 7.97 -7.63 -6.57
CA VAL A 230 9.33 -7.97 -6.11
C VAL A 230 9.46 -9.46 -5.79
N GLY A 231 8.46 -10.07 -5.19
CA GLY A 231 8.46 -11.51 -4.87
C GLY A 231 8.11 -12.41 -6.07
N TYR A 232 7.22 -11.92 -6.93
CA TYR A 232 6.64 -12.65 -8.06
C TYR A 232 6.71 -11.80 -9.34
N PRO A 233 7.88 -11.69 -9.98
CA PRO A 233 8.11 -10.73 -11.06
C PRO A 233 7.40 -11.06 -12.38
N ASP A 234 6.96 -12.30 -12.58
CA ASP A 234 6.28 -12.74 -13.80
C ASP A 234 4.75 -12.69 -13.62
N PRO A 235 4.04 -11.69 -14.20
CA PRO A 235 2.59 -11.57 -14.07
C PRO A 235 1.80 -12.63 -14.84
N VAL A 236 2.45 -13.31 -15.78
CA VAL A 236 1.82 -14.43 -16.50
C VAL A 236 1.70 -15.65 -15.60
N LYS A 237 2.77 -15.98 -14.88
CA LYS A 237 2.83 -17.14 -13.97
C LYS A 237 2.15 -16.88 -12.63
N SER A 238 2.25 -15.65 -12.15
CA SER A 238 1.78 -15.26 -10.83
C SER A 238 0.88 -14.02 -10.91
N PRO A 239 -0.38 -14.15 -11.34
CA PRO A 239 -1.28 -13.02 -11.51
C PRO A 239 -1.57 -12.28 -10.17
N GLY A 240 -1.71 -13.02 -9.07
CA GLY A 240 -1.90 -12.44 -7.74
C GLY A 240 -3.28 -11.79 -7.55
N TRP A 241 -4.30 -12.30 -8.20
CA TRP A 241 -5.65 -11.73 -8.15
C TRP A 241 -6.16 -11.53 -6.73
N THR A 242 -6.74 -10.36 -6.48
CA THR A 242 -7.41 -10.00 -5.24
C THR A 242 -8.88 -9.62 -5.48
N TRP A 243 -9.23 -9.26 -6.69
CA TRP A 243 -10.57 -9.01 -7.20
C TRP A 243 -10.83 -9.90 -8.42
N THR A 244 -11.95 -10.55 -8.59
CA THR A 244 -13.10 -10.65 -7.67
C THR A 244 -13.10 -12.05 -7.08
N PRO A 245 -13.34 -12.20 -5.76
CA PRO A 245 -13.30 -13.52 -5.11
C PRO A 245 -14.59 -14.33 -5.29
N THR A 246 -15.63 -13.75 -5.88
CA THR A 246 -16.99 -14.32 -5.93
C THR A 246 -17.29 -15.10 -7.20
N THR A 247 -16.46 -14.99 -8.23
CA THR A 247 -16.60 -15.68 -9.51
C THR A 247 -15.38 -16.53 -9.83
N GLN A 248 -15.51 -17.43 -10.80
CA GLN A 248 -14.38 -18.23 -11.27
C GLN A 248 -13.58 -17.44 -12.32
N PRO A 249 -12.24 -17.59 -12.39
CA PRO A 249 -11.40 -16.91 -13.38
C PRO A 249 -11.78 -17.20 -14.84
N THR A 250 -12.56 -18.25 -15.08
CA THR A 250 -13.06 -18.64 -16.39
C THR A 250 -14.42 -18.03 -16.74
N ASP A 251 -15.07 -17.31 -15.81
CA ASP A 251 -16.34 -16.64 -16.08
C ASP A 251 -16.09 -15.43 -16.99
N SER A 252 -16.62 -15.50 -18.23
CA SER A 252 -16.49 -14.46 -19.23
C SER A 252 -17.23 -13.16 -18.89
N ARG A 253 -18.12 -13.20 -17.90
CA ARG A 253 -18.87 -12.03 -17.40
C ARG A 253 -18.13 -11.26 -16.32
N ASP A 254 -16.90 -11.63 -16.02
CA ASP A 254 -16.08 -11.00 -14.99
C ASP A 254 -14.62 -10.90 -15.41
N ARG A 255 -13.85 -10.14 -14.65
CA ARG A 255 -12.40 -10.01 -14.79
C ARG A 255 -11.75 -10.12 -13.42
N HIS A 256 -10.65 -10.84 -13.40
CA HIS A 256 -9.86 -11.02 -12.19
C HIS A 256 -8.60 -10.18 -12.27
N ASP A 257 -8.44 -9.28 -11.33
CA ASP A 257 -7.32 -8.35 -11.25
C ASP A 257 -6.73 -8.30 -9.84
N ARG A 258 -5.50 -7.87 -9.74
CA ARG A 258 -4.89 -7.46 -8.49
C ARG A 258 -5.07 -5.95 -8.34
N ILE A 259 -5.87 -5.56 -7.37
CA ILE A 259 -6.20 -4.16 -7.07
C ILE A 259 -5.85 -3.77 -5.63
N ASP A 260 -5.52 -4.76 -4.79
CA ASP A 260 -5.03 -4.57 -3.43
C ASP A 260 -3.51 -4.70 -3.38
N PHE A 261 -2.87 -3.74 -2.74
CA PHE A 261 -1.42 -3.60 -2.79
C PHE A 261 -0.79 -3.38 -1.42
N VAL A 262 0.45 -3.85 -1.31
CA VAL A 262 1.41 -3.42 -0.30
C VAL A 262 2.66 -2.95 -1.03
N PHE A 263 2.86 -1.64 -1.06
CA PHE A 263 4.11 -1.04 -1.52
C PHE A 263 5.03 -0.74 -0.34
N SER A 264 6.33 -0.73 -0.60
CA SER A 264 7.35 -0.43 0.40
C SER A 264 8.48 0.41 -0.19
N SER A 265 9.00 1.36 0.58
CA SER A 265 10.25 2.05 0.23
C SER A 265 11.50 1.18 0.45
N LEU A 266 11.33 0.03 1.09
CA LEU A 266 12.38 -0.96 1.36
C LEU A 266 12.08 -2.25 0.61
N LYS A 267 13.14 -2.93 0.15
CA LYS A 267 12.97 -4.23 -0.51
C LYS A 267 12.35 -5.25 0.47
N PRO A 268 11.19 -5.85 0.15
CA PRO A 268 10.59 -6.85 1.01
C PRO A 268 11.45 -8.10 1.09
N LYS A 269 11.50 -8.71 2.28
CA LYS A 269 12.24 -9.96 2.52
C LYS A 269 11.48 -11.18 2.01
N SER A 270 10.15 -11.13 2.11
CA SER A 270 9.24 -12.17 1.61
C SER A 270 7.86 -11.57 1.36
N VAL A 271 7.11 -12.19 0.47
CA VAL A 271 5.74 -11.83 0.10
C VAL A 271 4.89 -13.08 0.15
N LYS A 272 3.65 -12.94 0.61
CA LYS A 272 2.66 -14.02 0.66
C LYS A 272 1.33 -13.51 0.12
#